data_70f2590150b4538fe6582d0cb0aed151
#
_entry.id   70f2590150b4538fe6582d0cb0aed151
#
_cell.length_a   1.000
_cell.length_b   1.000
_cell.length_c   1.000
_cell.angle_alpha   90.00
_cell.angle_beta   90.00
_cell.angle_gamma   90.00
#
_symmetry.space_group_name_H-M   'P 1'
#
loop_
_entity.id
_entity.type
_entity.pdbx_description
1 polymer ?
#
loop_
_entity_poly.entity_id
_entity_poly.type
_entity_poly.pdbx_seq_one_letter_code
_entity_poly.pdbx_strand_id
1 'polypeptide(L)'
;MATLWELQHVSMAGSPRARLSDVSLAIESGVTAVLGESGAGKTTLLNLLVGFEKVQGGSLHCHVKDENALGVYWSPPDGGLWPHLSVREHLAMVMPAATGDASDLLESFALTEVADARPSRLSMGERSRLSVARALASGAKVLVMDEPLANVDVARLPQFWTVIRDHLKRTSASLVFATHSAETVLAEASHVICLREGRVIYTGDVQTLYRNPPTLEAARCLGAVNWLTPDECSLWLDTQDSSPRPQAPTCIRPEHLSVDIDSAGPMVVQSSRFRGMLTDVTLQHAGSNSTRSFVCRSPASSDGTQAAVKAGDHVSLRVLFLLLLALLVPGCSKGEPQLEVKSFTYQSMPPDEATLPTPRAVGLGTDGQIIILDKAGRVLIFASNGKYLHHWWMPEYAAGKPEGVCLLKDGRIAIADTHYSRIVIFNPDGSVSHMFGSLGRETGQFIYPVKVVQDDNGFLYVVEYGGNDRVQKFTVEGEFVLQFGSFSAAPGDFSRPGGLAWHEGKIYVADADNHRVQVFHDDGRFIKVLTNGDEPLILDFPYDLCIGPDGLIYVIEYGAGRLTVITRDGELVGRYGSAGRGEGQFSTPWGLRVDANRRVWIADTGNRRIVELQL
;
A
#
# COMPACT_ATOMS: atom_id res chain seq x y z
N MET A 1 -7.69 -12.42 -17.88
CA MET A 1 -6.28 -12.87 -17.82
C MET A 1 -6.15 -14.15 -18.64
N ALA A 2 -4.99 -14.46 -19.22
CA ALA A 2 -4.82 -15.69 -19.99
C ALA A 2 -4.37 -16.82 -19.04
N THR A 3 -4.96 -18.00 -19.17
CA THR A 3 -4.53 -19.18 -18.42
C THR A 3 -3.16 -19.64 -18.93
N LEU A 4 -2.20 -19.81 -18.03
CA LEU A 4 -0.86 -20.30 -18.32
C LEU A 4 -0.75 -21.80 -18.10
N TRP A 5 -1.29 -22.29 -16.99
CA TRP A 5 -1.37 -23.73 -16.67
C TRP A 5 -2.71 -24.10 -16.08
N GLU A 6 -3.11 -25.34 -16.35
CA GLU A 6 -4.28 -25.97 -15.75
C GLU A 6 -3.90 -27.35 -15.19
N LEU A 7 -4.16 -27.54 -13.91
CA LEU A 7 -3.91 -28.80 -13.19
C LEU A 7 -5.26 -29.41 -12.79
N GLN A 8 -5.42 -30.72 -13.03
CA GLN A 8 -6.60 -31.47 -12.68
C GLN A 8 -6.20 -32.76 -11.94
N HIS A 9 -6.58 -32.85 -10.67
CA HIS A 9 -6.34 -34.01 -9.79
C HIS A 9 -4.88 -34.45 -9.73
N VAL A 10 -3.93 -33.53 -9.81
CA VAL A 10 -2.50 -33.83 -9.87
C VAL A 10 -2.01 -34.39 -8.53
N SER A 11 -1.35 -35.52 -8.59
CA SER A 11 -0.77 -36.20 -7.44
C SER A 11 0.66 -36.64 -7.72
N MET A 12 1.55 -36.49 -6.71
CA MET A 12 2.96 -36.85 -6.76
C MET A 12 3.33 -37.64 -5.53
N ALA A 13 3.81 -38.86 -5.70
CA ALA A 13 4.25 -39.72 -4.62
C ALA A 13 5.45 -39.15 -3.87
N GLY A 14 5.59 -39.51 -2.61
CA GLY A 14 6.70 -39.16 -1.73
C GLY A 14 6.74 -40.10 -0.53
N SER A 15 7.82 -40.07 0.23
CA SER A 15 7.93 -40.85 1.47
C SER A 15 8.47 -39.91 2.58
N PRO A 16 7.85 -39.86 3.76
CA PRO A 16 6.71 -40.67 4.25
C PRO A 16 5.33 -40.18 3.77
N ARG A 17 5.24 -39.03 3.07
CA ARG A 17 3.98 -38.44 2.60
C ARG A 17 4.04 -38.13 1.10
N ALA A 18 2.89 -38.07 0.43
CA ALA A 18 2.80 -37.57 -0.93
C ALA A 18 3.36 -36.13 -1.01
N ARG A 19 4.13 -35.82 -2.06
CA ARG A 19 4.67 -34.49 -2.31
C ARG A 19 3.57 -33.52 -2.78
N LEU A 20 2.61 -34.02 -3.58
CA LEU A 20 1.37 -33.36 -3.93
C LEU A 20 0.22 -34.38 -3.88
N SER A 21 -0.97 -33.94 -3.46
CA SER A 21 -2.13 -34.80 -3.28
C SER A 21 -3.38 -34.07 -3.78
N ASP A 22 -3.93 -34.57 -4.90
CA ASP A 22 -5.19 -34.12 -5.49
C ASP A 22 -5.24 -32.60 -5.76
N VAL A 23 -4.21 -32.06 -6.41
CA VAL A 23 -4.10 -30.64 -6.71
C VAL A 23 -4.87 -30.32 -7.99
N SER A 24 -5.89 -29.47 -7.88
CA SER A 24 -6.66 -28.92 -9.00
C SER A 24 -6.69 -27.40 -8.90
N LEU A 25 -6.11 -26.70 -9.90
CA LEU A 25 -6.06 -25.24 -9.97
C LEU A 25 -5.70 -24.76 -11.38
N ALA A 26 -5.97 -23.49 -11.65
CA ALA A 26 -5.46 -22.77 -12.82
C ALA A 26 -4.49 -21.67 -12.38
N ILE A 27 -3.43 -21.45 -13.16
CA ILE A 27 -2.50 -20.33 -12.99
C ILE A 27 -2.68 -19.40 -14.17
N GLU A 28 -3.00 -18.16 -13.88
CA GLU A 28 -3.23 -17.12 -14.88
C GLU A 28 -2.02 -16.21 -15.06
N SER A 29 -2.02 -15.42 -16.15
CA SER A 29 -1.01 -14.40 -16.40
C SER A 29 -1.01 -13.33 -15.28
N GLY A 30 0.17 -12.86 -14.91
CA GLY A 30 0.41 -11.90 -13.83
C GLY A 30 1.45 -12.40 -12.83
N VAL A 31 1.31 -12.02 -11.56
CA VAL A 31 2.24 -12.42 -10.50
C VAL A 31 1.53 -13.35 -9.52
N THR A 32 1.93 -14.61 -9.52
CA THR A 32 1.38 -15.67 -8.64
C THR A 32 2.45 -16.15 -7.67
N ALA A 33 2.16 -16.10 -6.38
CA ALA A 33 3.00 -16.69 -5.34
C ALA A 33 2.52 -18.09 -4.96
N VAL A 34 3.44 -19.03 -4.77
CA VAL A 34 3.21 -20.34 -4.15
C VAL A 34 3.74 -20.29 -2.73
N LEU A 35 2.84 -20.18 -1.76
CA LEU A 35 3.15 -19.98 -0.34
C LEU A 35 2.98 -21.28 0.43
N GLY A 36 3.89 -21.56 1.35
CA GLY A 36 3.80 -22.70 2.26
C GLY A 36 5.09 -22.93 3.03
N GLU A 37 5.00 -23.71 4.09
CA GLU A 37 6.14 -24.11 4.90
C GLU A 37 7.16 -24.95 4.11
N SER A 38 8.35 -25.14 4.68
CA SER A 38 9.34 -26.06 4.09
C SER A 38 8.74 -27.50 4.00
N GLY A 39 8.88 -28.12 2.86
CA GLY A 39 8.28 -29.46 2.62
C GLY A 39 6.79 -29.46 2.23
N ALA A 40 6.14 -28.30 2.08
CA ALA A 40 4.72 -28.22 1.68
C ALA A 40 4.43 -28.68 0.25
N GLY A 41 5.46 -28.88 -0.60
CA GLY A 41 5.31 -29.29 -2.00
C GLY A 41 5.54 -28.18 -3.03
N LYS A 42 5.97 -26.98 -2.62
CA LYS A 42 6.19 -25.81 -3.50
C LYS A 42 7.12 -26.11 -4.68
N THR A 43 8.35 -26.54 -4.40
CA THR A 43 9.35 -26.91 -5.43
C THR A 43 8.83 -28.01 -6.36
N THR A 44 8.08 -28.99 -5.82
CA THR A 44 7.46 -30.06 -6.64
C THR A 44 6.43 -29.47 -7.61
N LEU A 45 5.58 -28.54 -7.14
CA LEU A 45 4.64 -27.86 -8.01
C LEU A 45 5.37 -27.08 -9.12
N LEU A 46 6.39 -26.27 -8.75
CA LEU A 46 7.15 -25.53 -9.74
C LEU A 46 7.87 -26.44 -10.76
N ASN A 47 8.46 -27.55 -10.32
CA ASN A 47 9.09 -28.53 -11.21
C ASN A 47 8.11 -29.14 -12.21
N LEU A 48 6.85 -29.37 -11.82
CA LEU A 48 5.80 -29.81 -12.73
C LEU A 48 5.45 -28.74 -13.76
N LEU A 49 5.29 -27.47 -13.34
CA LEU A 49 4.96 -26.36 -14.22
C LEU A 49 5.99 -26.16 -15.33
N VAL A 50 7.27 -26.35 -15.01
CA VAL A 50 8.37 -26.19 -15.99
C VAL A 50 8.70 -27.48 -16.74
N GLY A 51 7.96 -28.59 -16.47
CA GLY A 51 8.18 -29.86 -17.13
C GLY A 51 9.45 -30.62 -16.69
N PHE A 52 10.08 -30.20 -15.60
CA PHE A 52 11.25 -30.88 -15.01
C PHE A 52 10.87 -32.23 -14.41
N GLU A 53 9.66 -32.33 -13.86
CA GLU A 53 9.05 -33.59 -13.44
C GLU A 53 7.76 -33.84 -14.23
N LYS A 54 7.38 -35.12 -14.35
CA LYS A 54 6.11 -35.51 -14.97
C LYS A 54 5.08 -35.88 -13.92
N VAL A 55 3.82 -35.55 -14.16
CA VAL A 55 2.70 -35.94 -13.27
C VAL A 55 2.61 -37.44 -13.15
N GLN A 56 2.37 -37.93 -11.95
CA GLN A 56 2.17 -39.36 -11.67
C GLN A 56 0.69 -39.74 -11.63
N GLY A 57 -0.19 -38.80 -11.31
CA GLY A 57 -1.63 -38.92 -11.35
C GLY A 57 -2.27 -37.59 -11.72
N GLY A 58 -3.42 -37.66 -12.39
CA GLY A 58 -4.10 -36.46 -12.91
C GLY A 58 -3.53 -35.96 -14.23
N SER A 59 -3.78 -34.68 -14.57
CA SER A 59 -3.29 -34.04 -15.79
C SER A 59 -2.78 -32.62 -15.54
N LEU A 60 -1.79 -32.20 -16.34
CA LEU A 60 -1.24 -30.84 -16.37
C LEU A 60 -1.23 -30.37 -17.81
N HIS A 61 -1.89 -29.26 -18.09
CA HIS A 61 -1.89 -28.62 -19.40
C HIS A 61 -1.15 -27.28 -19.31
N CYS A 62 -0.12 -27.09 -20.18
CA CYS A 62 0.60 -25.85 -20.33
C CYS A 62 0.11 -25.12 -21.59
N HIS A 63 -0.34 -23.88 -21.44
CA HIS A 63 -0.83 -23.04 -22.54
C HIS A 63 0.21 -22.02 -23.02
N VAL A 64 1.40 -22.01 -22.40
CA VAL A 64 2.49 -21.11 -22.79
C VAL A 64 3.12 -21.61 -24.07
N LYS A 65 3.11 -20.78 -25.13
CA LYS A 65 3.63 -21.16 -26.44
C LYS A 65 5.01 -20.54 -26.69
N ASP A 66 5.92 -21.30 -27.25
CA ASP A 66 7.27 -20.92 -27.66
C ASP A 66 7.32 -20.38 -29.11
N GLU A 67 6.45 -19.45 -29.45
CA GLU A 67 6.45 -18.79 -30.75
C GLU A 67 7.33 -17.52 -30.71
N ASN A 68 8.57 -17.57 -31.15
CA ASN A 68 9.52 -16.44 -31.25
C ASN A 68 10.20 -15.95 -29.95
N ALA A 69 9.94 -16.55 -28.78
CA ALA A 69 10.63 -16.23 -27.52
C ALA A 69 10.60 -17.47 -26.62
N LEU A 70 11.52 -17.55 -25.66
CA LEU A 70 11.50 -18.58 -24.64
C LEU A 70 10.19 -18.51 -23.86
N GLY A 71 9.39 -19.58 -23.85
CA GLY A 71 8.08 -19.63 -23.18
C GLY A 71 8.23 -19.50 -21.68
N VAL A 72 9.02 -20.39 -21.07
CA VAL A 72 9.19 -20.47 -19.62
C VAL A 72 10.67 -20.51 -19.25
N TYR A 73 11.07 -19.72 -18.26
CA TYR A 73 12.41 -19.79 -17.65
C TYR A 73 12.30 -20.29 -16.20
N TRP A 74 13.15 -21.26 -15.85
CA TRP A 74 13.21 -21.85 -14.52
C TRP A 74 14.43 -21.40 -13.72
N SER A 75 14.21 -20.88 -12.52
CA SER A 75 15.24 -20.58 -11.53
C SER A 75 15.02 -21.45 -10.28
N PRO A 76 15.81 -22.54 -10.12
CA PRO A 76 15.68 -23.46 -8.99
C PRO A 76 16.20 -22.85 -7.67
N PRO A 77 15.97 -23.49 -6.50
CA PRO A 77 16.33 -22.96 -5.19
C PRO A 77 17.83 -22.70 -5.01
N ASP A 78 18.69 -23.51 -5.65
CA ASP A 78 20.15 -23.34 -5.65
C ASP A 78 20.65 -22.28 -6.66
N GLY A 79 19.71 -21.64 -7.36
CA GLY A 79 19.97 -20.66 -8.41
C GLY A 79 20.37 -21.27 -9.75
N GLY A 80 20.69 -22.56 -9.83
CA GLY A 80 21.08 -23.27 -11.07
C GLY A 80 22.27 -22.64 -11.77
N LEU A 81 23.26 -22.09 -11.02
CA LEU A 81 24.40 -21.38 -11.57
C LEU A 81 25.45 -22.34 -12.13
N TRP A 82 26.01 -21.99 -13.30
CA TRP A 82 27.08 -22.77 -13.93
C TRP A 82 28.46 -22.45 -13.30
N PRO A 83 29.15 -23.43 -12.69
CA PRO A 83 30.34 -23.14 -11.87
C PRO A 83 31.54 -22.64 -12.70
N HIS A 84 31.55 -22.83 -13.99
CA HIS A 84 32.63 -22.46 -14.91
C HIS A 84 32.46 -21.07 -15.56
N LEU A 85 31.26 -20.49 -15.49
CA LEU A 85 30.97 -19.17 -16.05
C LEU A 85 31.11 -18.06 -15.01
N SER A 86 31.57 -16.89 -15.44
CA SER A 86 31.52 -15.65 -14.66
C SER A 86 30.09 -15.09 -14.58
N VAL A 87 29.87 -14.10 -13.72
CA VAL A 87 28.58 -13.41 -13.58
C VAL A 87 28.12 -12.82 -14.93
N ARG A 88 29.01 -12.13 -15.64
CA ARG A 88 28.73 -11.56 -16.96
C ARG A 88 28.38 -12.63 -18.00
N GLU A 89 29.15 -13.72 -18.04
CA GLU A 89 28.90 -14.84 -18.95
C GLU A 89 27.56 -15.54 -18.67
N HIS A 90 27.12 -15.63 -17.42
CA HIS A 90 25.79 -16.15 -17.08
C HIS A 90 24.66 -15.34 -17.72
N LEU A 91 24.76 -14.02 -17.73
CA LEU A 91 23.76 -13.16 -18.36
C LEU A 91 23.84 -13.26 -19.87
N ALA A 92 25.03 -13.14 -20.45
CA ALA A 92 25.25 -13.22 -21.89
C ALA A 92 24.76 -14.54 -22.50
N MET A 93 24.89 -15.65 -21.76
CA MET A 93 24.49 -16.99 -22.23
C MET A 93 22.98 -17.15 -22.43
N VAL A 94 22.18 -16.42 -21.68
CA VAL A 94 20.70 -16.54 -21.73
C VAL A 94 20.05 -15.39 -22.48
N MET A 95 20.77 -14.30 -22.74
CA MET A 95 20.24 -13.14 -23.45
C MET A 95 19.96 -13.45 -24.92
N PRO A 96 18.79 -13.08 -25.45
CA PRO A 96 18.53 -13.13 -26.89
C PRO A 96 19.53 -12.25 -27.65
N ALA A 97 20.00 -12.69 -28.81
CA ALA A 97 21.06 -12.03 -29.59
C ALA A 97 20.77 -10.55 -29.98
N ALA A 98 19.51 -10.12 -29.88
CA ALA A 98 19.05 -8.78 -30.24
C ALA A 98 18.92 -7.80 -29.05
N THR A 99 19.19 -8.21 -27.80
CA THR A 99 18.79 -7.44 -26.60
C THR A 99 19.90 -6.61 -25.94
N GLY A 100 21.06 -6.43 -26.55
CA GLY A 100 22.06 -5.46 -26.05
C GLY A 100 22.99 -5.97 -24.94
N ASP A 101 23.51 -5.08 -24.12
CA ASP A 101 24.53 -5.32 -23.11
C ASP A 101 23.88 -5.74 -21.75
N ALA A 102 24.53 -6.65 -21.04
CA ALA A 102 24.16 -7.09 -19.70
C ALA A 102 24.43 -6.05 -18.59
N SER A 103 25.07 -4.93 -18.93
CA SER A 103 25.55 -3.91 -17.99
C SER A 103 24.45 -3.33 -17.12
N ASP A 104 23.28 -3.03 -17.68
CA ASP A 104 22.13 -2.49 -16.93
C ASP A 104 21.62 -3.45 -15.85
N LEU A 105 21.59 -4.75 -16.15
CA LEU A 105 21.19 -5.77 -15.18
C LEU A 105 22.27 -5.98 -14.10
N LEU A 106 23.55 -5.93 -14.48
CA LEU A 106 24.64 -6.00 -13.51
C LEU A 106 24.58 -4.85 -12.51
N GLU A 107 24.33 -3.63 -12.99
CA GLU A 107 24.17 -2.45 -12.16
C GLU A 107 22.92 -2.55 -11.28
N SER A 108 21.76 -2.85 -11.87
CA SER A 108 20.47 -2.94 -11.17
C SER A 108 20.47 -3.97 -10.04
N PHE A 109 21.23 -5.07 -10.20
CA PHE A 109 21.39 -6.10 -9.16
C PHE A 109 22.67 -5.92 -8.32
N ALA A 110 23.38 -4.80 -8.46
CA ALA A 110 24.65 -4.50 -7.76
C ALA A 110 25.65 -5.65 -7.89
N LEU A 111 25.88 -6.11 -9.12
CA LEU A 111 26.80 -7.20 -9.48
C LEU A 111 27.98 -6.71 -10.34
N THR A 112 28.09 -5.42 -10.60
CA THR A 112 29.12 -4.83 -11.47
C THR A 112 30.52 -5.13 -10.96
N GLU A 113 30.77 -4.99 -9.66
CA GLU A 113 32.11 -5.23 -9.06
C GLU A 113 32.54 -6.70 -9.11
N VAL A 114 31.58 -7.61 -9.20
CA VAL A 114 31.82 -9.06 -9.25
C VAL A 114 31.52 -9.66 -10.64
N ALA A 115 31.40 -8.81 -11.67
CA ALA A 115 30.98 -9.23 -13.02
C ALA A 115 31.86 -10.35 -13.61
N ASP A 116 33.14 -10.36 -13.31
CA ASP A 116 34.09 -11.35 -13.81
C ASP A 116 34.36 -12.50 -12.81
N ALA A 117 33.70 -12.47 -11.64
CA ALA A 117 33.82 -13.53 -10.65
C ALA A 117 32.96 -14.76 -11.01
N ARG A 118 33.43 -15.95 -10.62
CA ARG A 118 32.69 -17.21 -10.74
C ARG A 118 31.81 -17.46 -9.50
N PRO A 119 30.75 -18.28 -9.60
CA PRO A 119 29.84 -18.55 -8.48
C PRO A 119 30.53 -19.00 -7.18
N SER A 120 31.66 -19.70 -7.25
CA SER A 120 32.42 -20.13 -6.07
C SER A 120 33.00 -18.98 -5.25
N ARG A 121 33.14 -17.78 -5.84
CA ARG A 121 33.66 -16.57 -5.18
C ARG A 121 32.55 -15.59 -4.76
N LEU A 122 31.30 -15.90 -5.08
CA LEU A 122 30.17 -15.08 -4.74
C LEU A 122 29.60 -15.45 -3.36
N SER A 123 29.17 -14.44 -2.62
CA SER A 123 28.33 -14.63 -1.43
C SER A 123 26.98 -15.26 -1.81
N MET A 124 26.25 -15.79 -0.84
CA MET A 124 24.90 -16.35 -1.09
C MET A 124 23.94 -15.30 -1.63
N GLY A 125 24.01 -14.05 -1.13
CA GLY A 125 23.19 -12.94 -1.63
C GLY A 125 23.52 -12.56 -3.07
N GLU A 126 24.80 -12.55 -3.47
CA GLU A 126 25.19 -12.32 -4.86
C GLU A 126 24.73 -13.43 -5.78
N ARG A 127 24.81 -14.70 -5.34
CA ARG A 127 24.27 -15.84 -6.12
C ARG A 127 22.77 -15.72 -6.32
N SER A 128 22.00 -15.39 -5.27
CA SER A 128 20.56 -15.15 -5.37
C SER A 128 20.24 -14.01 -6.36
N ARG A 129 20.97 -12.89 -6.28
CA ARG A 129 20.80 -11.76 -7.21
C ARG A 129 21.14 -12.14 -8.64
N LEU A 130 22.23 -12.88 -8.87
CA LEU A 130 22.62 -13.39 -10.19
C LEU A 130 21.56 -14.33 -10.77
N SER A 131 21.01 -15.22 -9.98
CA SER A 131 19.94 -16.13 -10.43
C SER A 131 18.72 -15.37 -10.95
N VAL A 132 18.28 -14.33 -10.22
CA VAL A 132 17.17 -13.48 -10.65
C VAL A 132 17.55 -12.63 -11.88
N ALA A 133 18.71 -11.98 -11.87
CA ALA A 133 19.19 -11.20 -13.03
C ALA A 133 19.24 -12.04 -14.31
N ARG A 134 19.69 -13.29 -14.20
CA ARG A 134 19.73 -14.24 -15.32
C ARG A 134 18.33 -14.61 -15.81
N ALA A 135 17.36 -14.77 -14.89
CA ALA A 135 15.98 -15.02 -15.27
C ALA A 135 15.39 -13.84 -16.05
N LEU A 136 15.63 -12.61 -15.61
CA LEU A 136 15.18 -11.41 -16.33
C LEU A 136 15.90 -11.26 -17.68
N ALA A 137 17.19 -11.60 -17.75
CA ALA A 137 17.98 -11.55 -18.99
C ALA A 137 17.48 -12.51 -20.08
N SER A 138 16.80 -13.59 -19.71
CA SER A 138 16.35 -14.64 -20.64
C SER A 138 15.31 -14.18 -21.66
N GLY A 139 14.59 -13.09 -21.38
CA GLY A 139 13.48 -12.62 -22.21
C GLY A 139 12.27 -13.56 -22.27
N ALA A 140 12.16 -14.49 -21.32
CA ALA A 140 11.06 -15.46 -21.28
C ALA A 140 9.71 -14.78 -21.00
N LYS A 141 8.63 -15.35 -21.57
CA LYS A 141 7.25 -14.90 -21.34
C LYS A 141 6.76 -15.17 -19.93
N VAL A 142 7.26 -16.24 -19.31
CA VAL A 142 6.94 -16.60 -17.94
C VAL A 142 8.20 -16.96 -17.19
N LEU A 143 8.38 -16.34 -16.04
CA LEU A 143 9.47 -16.60 -15.12
C LEU A 143 8.93 -17.48 -13.98
N VAL A 144 9.57 -18.60 -13.74
CA VAL A 144 9.27 -19.48 -12.61
C VAL A 144 10.50 -19.49 -11.69
N MET A 145 10.32 -19.11 -10.42
CA MET A 145 11.45 -18.93 -9.49
C MET A 145 11.13 -19.59 -8.14
N ASP A 146 12.08 -20.34 -7.60
CA ASP A 146 11.96 -20.89 -6.26
C ASP A 146 12.81 -20.08 -5.27
N GLU A 147 12.17 -19.48 -4.26
CA GLU A 147 12.76 -18.60 -3.24
C GLU A 147 13.63 -17.47 -3.83
N PRO A 148 13.11 -16.65 -4.77
CA PRO A 148 13.88 -15.57 -5.35
C PRO A 148 14.35 -14.60 -4.26
N LEU A 149 15.63 -14.21 -4.30
CA LEU A 149 16.25 -13.27 -3.36
C LEU A 149 16.32 -13.75 -1.89
N ALA A 150 16.18 -15.06 -1.62
CA ALA A 150 16.11 -15.63 -0.27
C ALA A 150 17.28 -15.26 0.66
N ASN A 151 18.48 -15.05 0.11
CA ASN A 151 19.69 -14.75 0.88
C ASN A 151 20.12 -13.29 0.75
N VAL A 152 19.23 -12.40 0.41
CA VAL A 152 19.47 -10.97 0.29
C VAL A 152 19.04 -10.29 1.58
N ASP A 153 19.81 -9.29 2.01
CA ASP A 153 19.50 -8.45 3.16
C ASP A 153 18.09 -7.84 3.03
N VAL A 154 17.29 -7.95 4.08
CA VAL A 154 15.91 -7.47 4.14
C VAL A 154 15.80 -5.99 3.76
N ALA A 155 16.76 -5.16 4.19
CA ALA A 155 16.80 -3.73 3.86
C ALA A 155 16.97 -3.46 2.34
N ARG A 156 17.55 -4.42 1.60
CA ARG A 156 17.82 -4.30 0.17
C ARG A 156 16.79 -5.00 -0.72
N LEU A 157 15.94 -5.86 -0.17
CA LEU A 157 14.91 -6.59 -0.92
C LEU A 157 14.00 -5.67 -1.76
N PRO A 158 13.45 -4.55 -1.23
CA PRO A 158 12.52 -3.71 -1.97
C PRO A 158 13.10 -3.15 -3.28
N GLN A 159 14.40 -2.81 -3.31
CA GLN A 159 15.04 -2.30 -4.52
C GLN A 159 15.09 -3.36 -5.63
N PHE A 160 15.42 -4.62 -5.31
CA PHE A 160 15.50 -5.69 -6.31
C PHE A 160 14.11 -6.13 -6.79
N TRP A 161 13.12 -6.16 -5.90
CA TRP A 161 11.73 -6.37 -6.30
C TRP A 161 11.21 -5.26 -7.21
N THR A 162 11.67 -4.02 -7.03
CA THR A 162 11.36 -2.93 -7.98
C THR A 162 11.88 -3.23 -9.37
N VAL A 163 13.13 -3.72 -9.51
CA VAL A 163 13.70 -4.12 -10.80
C VAL A 163 12.88 -5.23 -11.44
N ILE A 164 12.47 -6.25 -10.67
CA ILE A 164 11.61 -7.33 -11.16
C ILE A 164 10.26 -6.77 -11.65
N ARG A 165 9.57 -5.96 -10.83
CA ARG A 165 8.28 -5.36 -11.21
C ARG A 165 8.36 -4.52 -12.50
N ASP A 166 9.41 -3.72 -12.63
CA ASP A 166 9.60 -2.87 -13.80
C ASP A 166 9.91 -3.70 -15.05
N HIS A 167 10.66 -4.78 -14.90
CA HIS A 167 10.87 -5.74 -15.98
C HIS A 167 9.56 -6.40 -16.43
N LEU A 168 8.77 -6.93 -15.49
CA LEU A 168 7.47 -7.56 -15.79
C LEU A 168 6.52 -6.59 -16.49
N LYS A 169 6.47 -5.33 -16.03
CA LYS A 169 5.65 -4.29 -16.67
C LYS A 169 6.08 -4.00 -18.10
N ARG A 170 7.40 -3.87 -18.34
CA ARG A 170 7.96 -3.53 -19.65
C ARG A 170 7.78 -4.65 -20.67
N THR A 171 7.96 -5.90 -20.24
CA THR A 171 7.91 -7.07 -21.13
C THR A 171 6.54 -7.75 -21.20
N SER A 172 5.61 -7.38 -20.31
CA SER A 172 4.34 -8.08 -20.08
C SER A 172 4.53 -9.56 -19.72
N ALA A 173 5.71 -9.94 -19.19
CA ALA A 173 5.99 -11.27 -18.70
C ALA A 173 5.22 -11.55 -17.41
N SER A 174 4.93 -12.82 -17.16
CA SER A 174 4.32 -13.30 -15.93
C SER A 174 5.38 -13.89 -15.00
N LEU A 175 5.11 -13.88 -13.69
CA LEU A 175 5.97 -14.45 -12.67
C LEU A 175 5.19 -15.44 -11.81
N VAL A 176 5.72 -16.64 -11.67
CA VAL A 176 5.29 -17.61 -10.66
C VAL A 176 6.47 -17.85 -9.73
N PHE A 177 6.32 -17.57 -8.45
CA PHE A 177 7.41 -17.76 -7.51
C PHE A 177 6.96 -18.50 -6.25
N ALA A 178 7.81 -19.38 -5.72
CA ALA A 178 7.60 -19.99 -4.42
C ALA A 178 8.30 -19.19 -3.33
N THR A 179 7.66 -19.09 -2.17
CA THR A 179 8.24 -18.49 -0.98
C THR A 179 7.59 -19.02 0.30
N HIS A 180 8.27 -18.83 1.43
CA HIS A 180 7.70 -19.03 2.77
C HIS A 180 7.40 -17.69 3.47
N SER A 181 7.73 -16.55 2.83
CA SER A 181 7.52 -15.20 3.37
C SER A 181 6.13 -14.67 3.02
N ALA A 182 5.25 -14.58 4.00
CA ALA A 182 3.95 -13.93 3.87
C ALA A 182 4.07 -12.45 3.49
N GLU A 183 5.08 -11.76 4.02
CA GLU A 183 5.35 -10.35 3.71
C GLU A 183 5.68 -10.16 2.23
N THR A 184 6.53 -11.03 1.66
CA THR A 184 6.83 -10.99 0.22
C THR A 184 5.59 -11.24 -0.63
N VAL A 185 4.72 -12.18 -0.22
CA VAL A 185 3.45 -12.44 -0.93
C VAL A 185 2.55 -11.22 -0.91
N LEU A 186 2.37 -10.60 0.26
CA LEU A 186 1.53 -9.40 0.43
C LEU A 186 2.04 -8.20 -0.38
N ALA A 187 3.37 -8.06 -0.51
CA ALA A 187 3.98 -6.95 -1.21
C ALA A 187 4.01 -7.13 -2.74
N GLU A 188 4.21 -8.37 -3.22
CA GLU A 188 4.64 -8.60 -4.61
C GLU A 188 3.63 -9.39 -5.46
N ALA A 189 2.76 -10.20 -4.85
CA ALA A 189 1.83 -11.05 -5.59
C ALA A 189 0.42 -10.46 -5.67
N SER A 190 -0.25 -10.68 -6.81
CA SER A 190 -1.69 -10.45 -6.95
C SER A 190 -2.49 -11.72 -6.63
N HIS A 191 -1.93 -12.89 -6.92
CA HIS A 191 -2.53 -14.21 -6.70
C HIS A 191 -1.66 -15.06 -5.79
N VAL A 192 -2.28 -15.90 -4.97
CA VAL A 192 -1.56 -16.83 -4.10
C VAL A 192 -2.16 -18.23 -4.16
N ILE A 193 -1.27 -19.22 -4.18
CA ILE A 193 -1.57 -20.64 -3.98
C ILE A 193 -0.96 -21.05 -2.65
N CYS A 194 -1.79 -21.30 -1.64
CA CYS A 194 -1.34 -21.76 -0.33
C CYS A 194 -1.27 -23.29 -0.31
N LEU A 195 -0.06 -23.81 -0.11
CA LEU A 195 0.21 -25.25 -0.01
C LEU A 195 0.49 -25.66 1.44
N ARG A 196 -0.10 -26.75 1.87
CA ARG A 196 0.20 -27.41 3.12
C ARG A 196 0.14 -28.93 2.95
N GLU A 197 1.20 -29.62 3.35
CA GLU A 197 1.29 -31.08 3.28
C GLU A 197 0.92 -31.67 1.91
N GLY A 198 1.33 -31.00 0.83
CA GLY A 198 1.05 -31.41 -0.55
C GLY A 198 -0.36 -31.08 -1.05
N ARG A 199 -1.19 -30.38 -0.30
CA ARG A 199 -2.55 -30.00 -0.68
C ARG A 199 -2.68 -28.49 -0.84
N VAL A 200 -3.53 -28.07 -1.75
CA VAL A 200 -3.93 -26.66 -1.87
C VAL A 200 -5.00 -26.38 -0.82
N ILE A 201 -4.70 -25.46 0.11
CA ILE A 201 -5.66 -25.01 1.13
C ILE A 201 -6.37 -23.73 0.73
N TYR A 202 -5.77 -22.98 -0.20
CA TYR A 202 -6.36 -21.79 -0.80
C TYR A 202 -5.70 -21.47 -2.14
N THR A 203 -6.49 -20.99 -3.08
CA THR A 203 -6.01 -20.33 -4.30
C THR A 203 -6.93 -19.16 -4.62
N GLY A 204 -6.35 -18.00 -4.93
CA GLY A 204 -7.11 -16.79 -5.24
C GLY A 204 -6.34 -15.51 -5.00
N ASP A 205 -7.07 -14.40 -4.96
CA ASP A 205 -6.54 -13.07 -4.73
C ASP A 205 -5.93 -12.92 -3.33
N VAL A 206 -4.75 -12.28 -3.26
CA VAL A 206 -4.00 -12.11 -2.01
C VAL A 206 -4.74 -11.23 -1.01
N GLN A 207 -5.34 -10.12 -1.46
CA GLN A 207 -6.05 -9.19 -0.56
C GLN A 207 -7.31 -9.83 0.00
N THR A 208 -8.02 -10.60 -0.83
CA THR A 208 -9.20 -11.37 -0.41
C THR A 208 -8.81 -12.37 0.67
N LEU A 209 -7.72 -13.13 0.49
CA LEU A 209 -7.23 -14.05 1.52
C LEU A 209 -6.83 -13.32 2.81
N TYR A 210 -6.23 -12.15 2.71
CA TYR A 210 -5.81 -11.39 3.89
C TYR A 210 -7.01 -10.87 4.69
N ARG A 211 -7.99 -10.27 4.00
CA ARG A 211 -9.14 -9.60 4.63
C ARG A 211 -10.25 -10.57 5.03
N ASN A 212 -10.58 -11.52 4.14
CA ASN A 212 -11.72 -12.44 4.28
C ASN A 212 -11.30 -13.90 4.07
N PRO A 213 -10.41 -14.46 4.88
CA PRO A 213 -9.98 -15.85 4.72
C PRO A 213 -11.15 -16.82 4.97
N PRO A 214 -11.31 -17.86 4.14
CA PRO A 214 -12.41 -18.82 4.28
C PRO A 214 -12.27 -19.73 5.51
N THR A 215 -11.04 -19.94 5.99
CA THR A 215 -10.73 -20.80 7.13
C THR A 215 -9.58 -20.24 7.95
N LEU A 216 -9.49 -20.66 9.22
CA LEU A 216 -8.34 -20.34 10.08
C LEU A 216 -7.00 -20.80 9.46
N GLU A 217 -7.00 -21.94 8.81
CA GLU A 217 -5.81 -22.50 8.17
C GLU A 217 -5.32 -21.59 7.03
N ALA A 218 -6.23 -21.17 6.16
CA ALA A 218 -5.94 -20.22 5.10
C ALA A 218 -5.52 -18.85 5.64
N ALA A 219 -6.17 -18.36 6.71
CA ALA A 219 -5.82 -17.11 7.37
C ALA A 219 -4.36 -17.07 7.85
N ARG A 220 -3.90 -18.18 8.45
CA ARG A 220 -2.53 -18.32 8.98
C ARG A 220 -1.43 -18.30 7.93
N CYS A 221 -1.77 -18.57 6.67
CA CYS A 221 -0.77 -18.50 5.59
C CYS A 221 -0.17 -17.10 5.44
N LEU A 222 -0.98 -16.05 5.63
CA LEU A 222 -0.55 -14.66 5.50
C LEU A 222 -0.23 -13.98 6.85
N GLY A 223 0.17 -14.75 7.86
CA GLY A 223 0.66 -14.24 9.13
C GLY A 223 -0.24 -14.48 10.32
N ALA A 224 0.05 -13.79 11.42
CA ALA A 224 -0.69 -13.92 12.68
C ALA A 224 -2.15 -13.50 12.52
N VAL A 225 -3.03 -14.16 13.28
CA VAL A 225 -4.47 -13.91 13.24
C VAL A 225 -5.12 -14.27 14.57
N ASN A 226 -6.08 -13.47 15.01
CA ASN A 226 -7.01 -13.79 16.07
C ASN A 226 -8.29 -14.31 15.41
N TRP A 227 -8.58 -15.59 15.60
CA TRP A 227 -9.77 -16.24 15.03
C TRP A 227 -10.75 -16.54 16.16
N LEU A 228 -11.89 -15.87 16.18
CA LEU A 228 -12.85 -15.91 17.26
C LEU A 228 -14.17 -16.51 16.78
N THR A 229 -14.72 -17.45 17.53
CA THR A 229 -16.12 -17.89 17.36
C THR A 229 -17.09 -16.78 17.81
N PRO A 230 -18.38 -16.83 17.42
CA PRO A 230 -19.38 -15.87 17.89
C PRO A 230 -19.45 -15.72 19.42
N ASP A 231 -19.36 -16.83 20.15
CA ASP A 231 -19.36 -16.82 21.61
C ASP A 231 -18.10 -16.19 22.19
N GLU A 232 -16.94 -16.47 21.57
CA GLU A 232 -15.66 -15.86 21.94
C GLU A 232 -15.63 -14.37 21.63
N CYS A 233 -16.22 -13.91 20.52
CA CYS A 233 -16.38 -12.48 20.26
C CYS A 233 -17.16 -11.79 21.37
N SER A 234 -18.25 -12.42 21.82
CA SER A 234 -19.10 -11.89 22.91
C SER A 234 -18.40 -11.89 24.27
N LEU A 235 -17.47 -12.82 24.49
CA LEU A 235 -16.75 -12.94 25.76
C LEU A 235 -15.53 -12.01 25.86
N TRP A 236 -14.79 -11.87 24.77
CA TRP A 236 -13.46 -11.26 24.78
C TRP A 236 -13.41 -9.83 24.23
N LEU A 237 -14.39 -9.43 23.42
CA LEU A 237 -14.39 -8.11 22.80
C LEU A 237 -15.35 -7.18 23.54
N ASP A 238 -14.90 -5.97 23.79
CA ASP A 238 -15.73 -4.92 24.36
C ASP A 238 -16.72 -4.43 23.27
N THR A 239 -17.96 -4.91 23.36
CA THR A 239 -19.05 -4.50 22.47
C THR A 239 -19.86 -3.40 23.14
N GLN A 240 -19.28 -2.22 23.37
CA GLN A 240 -20.05 -1.06 23.87
C GLN A 240 -21.04 -0.52 22.82
N ASP A 241 -20.94 -0.96 21.58
CA ASP A 241 -21.86 -0.63 20.50
C ASP A 241 -22.91 -1.73 20.27
N SER A 242 -24.13 -1.29 19.98
CA SER A 242 -25.30 -2.11 19.61
C SER A 242 -25.14 -2.90 18.29
N SER A 243 -23.92 -3.19 17.89
CA SER A 243 -23.61 -3.95 16.67
C SER A 243 -24.12 -5.38 16.79
N PRO A 244 -24.79 -5.92 15.77
CA PRO A 244 -25.29 -7.29 15.80
C PRO A 244 -24.12 -8.28 15.95
N ARG A 245 -24.31 -9.30 16.79
CA ARG A 245 -23.30 -10.32 17.06
C ARG A 245 -22.93 -11.08 15.78
N PRO A 246 -21.64 -11.34 15.51
CA PRO A 246 -21.23 -12.17 14.39
C PRO A 246 -21.92 -13.54 14.47
N GLN A 247 -22.49 -13.99 13.34
CA GLN A 247 -23.10 -15.33 13.26
C GLN A 247 -22.10 -16.41 12.80
N ALA A 248 -20.91 -16.00 12.40
CA ALA A 248 -19.84 -16.87 11.94
C ALA A 248 -18.50 -16.53 12.62
N PRO A 249 -17.52 -17.44 12.63
CA PRO A 249 -16.19 -17.15 13.14
C PRO A 249 -15.58 -15.93 12.46
N THR A 250 -14.96 -15.05 13.25
CA THR A 250 -14.40 -13.78 12.81
C THR A 250 -12.87 -13.82 12.79
N CYS A 251 -12.28 -13.37 11.71
CA CYS A 251 -10.84 -13.19 11.55
C CYS A 251 -10.49 -11.74 11.92
N ILE A 252 -9.68 -11.54 12.95
CA ILE A 252 -9.17 -10.23 13.33
C ILE A 252 -7.67 -10.24 13.19
N ARG A 253 -7.14 -9.42 12.29
CA ARG A 253 -5.71 -9.24 12.14
C ARG A 253 -5.14 -8.47 13.33
N PRO A 254 -3.88 -8.72 13.73
CA PRO A 254 -3.28 -8.10 14.91
C PRO A 254 -3.34 -6.58 14.93
N GLU A 255 -3.17 -5.95 13.78
CA GLU A 255 -3.22 -4.49 13.61
C GLU A 255 -4.63 -3.89 13.85
N HIS A 256 -5.67 -4.74 13.80
CA HIS A 256 -7.05 -4.36 14.06
C HIS A 256 -7.53 -4.69 15.47
N LEU A 257 -6.65 -5.17 16.34
CA LEU A 257 -6.97 -5.47 17.73
C LEU A 257 -6.06 -4.67 18.65
N SER A 258 -6.62 -3.87 19.55
CA SER A 258 -5.89 -3.16 20.61
C SER A 258 -6.18 -3.77 21.97
N VAL A 259 -5.21 -3.63 22.87
CA VAL A 259 -5.33 -3.90 24.30
C VAL A 259 -5.21 -2.58 25.01
N ASP A 260 -6.29 -2.15 25.65
CA ASP A 260 -6.34 -0.90 26.40
C ASP A 260 -6.25 -1.21 27.89
N ILE A 261 -5.34 -0.53 28.62
CA ILE A 261 -5.26 -0.63 30.08
C ILE A 261 -6.49 0.05 30.67
N ASP A 262 -7.30 -0.72 31.38
CA ASP A 262 -8.55 -0.28 31.95
C ASP A 262 -8.72 -0.89 33.34
N SER A 263 -8.65 -0.07 34.38
CA SER A 263 -8.77 -0.53 35.78
C SER A 263 -10.11 -1.22 36.10
N ALA A 264 -11.15 -0.98 35.31
CA ALA A 264 -12.44 -1.63 35.37
C ALA A 264 -12.61 -2.76 34.33
N GLY A 265 -11.58 -3.00 33.51
CA GLY A 265 -11.60 -3.99 32.44
C GLY A 265 -11.86 -5.41 32.92
N PRO A 266 -12.64 -6.20 32.17
CA PRO A 266 -13.04 -7.55 32.56
C PRO A 266 -11.93 -8.59 32.47
N MET A 267 -10.76 -8.23 31.93
CA MET A 267 -9.68 -9.16 31.67
C MET A 267 -8.42 -8.78 32.45
N VAL A 268 -7.68 -9.80 32.90
CA VAL A 268 -6.39 -9.64 33.59
C VAL A 268 -5.28 -10.23 32.74
N VAL A 269 -4.21 -9.49 32.55
CA VAL A 269 -3.03 -9.93 31.81
C VAL A 269 -2.27 -10.97 32.60
N GLN A 270 -2.11 -12.16 32.05
CA GLN A 270 -1.30 -13.24 32.62
C GLN A 270 0.15 -13.16 32.13
N SER A 271 0.34 -12.85 30.88
CA SER A 271 1.66 -12.63 30.27
C SER A 271 1.57 -11.70 29.06
N SER A 272 2.67 -10.98 28.82
CA SER A 272 2.81 -10.09 27.67
C SER A 272 4.21 -10.22 27.09
N ARG A 273 4.30 -10.26 25.74
CA ARG A 273 5.57 -10.31 25.01
C ARG A 273 5.54 -9.33 23.85
N PHE A 274 6.36 -8.30 23.95
CA PHE A 274 6.54 -7.30 22.92
C PHE A 274 7.28 -7.86 21.69
N ARG A 275 6.78 -7.58 20.49
CA ARG A 275 7.33 -7.99 19.20
C ARG A 275 7.42 -6.81 18.20
N GLY A 276 7.78 -5.64 18.67
CA GLY A 276 7.82 -4.42 17.86
C GLY A 276 6.43 -3.77 17.76
N MET A 277 5.87 -3.69 16.56
CA MET A 277 4.53 -3.12 16.36
C MET A 277 3.40 -3.99 16.95
N LEU A 278 3.69 -5.24 17.26
CA LEU A 278 2.74 -6.20 17.81
C LEU A 278 3.15 -6.65 19.21
N THR A 279 2.17 -7.08 19.99
CA THR A 279 2.34 -7.69 21.30
C THR A 279 1.53 -8.97 21.38
N ASP A 280 2.16 -10.07 21.83
CA ASP A 280 1.46 -11.28 22.22
C ASP A 280 1.01 -11.09 23.67
N VAL A 281 -0.29 -11.19 23.96
CA VAL A 281 -0.85 -11.11 25.31
C VAL A 281 -1.65 -12.36 25.62
N THR A 282 -1.47 -12.89 26.83
CA THR A 282 -2.35 -13.93 27.36
C THR A 282 -3.22 -13.31 28.42
N LEU A 283 -4.53 -13.37 28.23
CA LEU A 283 -5.54 -12.74 29.05
C LEU A 283 -6.38 -13.81 29.78
N GLN A 284 -6.76 -13.52 31.02
CA GLN A 284 -7.75 -14.28 31.78
C GLN A 284 -8.98 -13.41 31.98
N HIS A 285 -10.15 -13.92 31.62
CA HIS A 285 -11.41 -13.23 31.80
C HIS A 285 -11.92 -13.43 33.25
N ALA A 286 -12.12 -12.36 33.99
CA ALA A 286 -12.47 -12.41 35.42
C ALA A 286 -13.82 -13.13 35.70
N GLY A 287 -14.82 -12.96 34.84
CA GLY A 287 -16.14 -13.56 35.04
C GLY A 287 -16.26 -15.04 34.66
N SER A 288 -15.46 -15.55 33.71
CA SER A 288 -15.54 -16.93 33.22
C SER A 288 -14.32 -17.79 33.60
N ASN A 289 -13.29 -17.17 34.16
CA ASN A 289 -11.98 -17.78 34.44
C ASN A 289 -11.30 -18.42 33.20
N SER A 290 -11.77 -18.10 32.00
CA SER A 290 -11.21 -18.58 30.75
C SER A 290 -9.90 -17.83 30.43
N THR A 291 -8.93 -18.54 29.85
CA THR A 291 -7.64 -17.95 29.45
C THR A 291 -7.45 -18.08 27.95
N ARG A 292 -6.96 -17.02 27.29
CA ARG A 292 -6.70 -17.00 25.86
C ARG A 292 -5.55 -16.07 25.50
N SER A 293 -4.80 -16.48 24.47
CA SER A 293 -3.73 -15.65 23.90
C SER A 293 -4.22 -14.91 22.65
N PHE A 294 -3.82 -13.64 22.56
CA PHE A 294 -4.10 -12.75 21.44
C PHE A 294 -2.80 -12.16 20.91
N VAL A 295 -2.76 -11.87 19.61
CA VAL A 295 -1.75 -11.03 18.99
C VAL A 295 -2.45 -9.71 18.66
N CYS A 296 -1.96 -8.62 19.21
CA CYS A 296 -2.59 -7.32 19.06
C CYS A 296 -1.56 -6.25 18.74
N ARG A 297 -2.03 -5.09 18.30
CA ARG A 297 -1.18 -3.90 18.17
C ARG A 297 -0.61 -3.53 19.54
N SER A 298 0.69 -3.21 19.59
CA SER A 298 1.32 -2.75 20.81
C SER A 298 0.64 -1.48 21.29
N PRO A 299 0.18 -1.41 22.57
CA PRO A 299 -0.49 -0.24 23.10
C PRO A 299 0.47 0.96 23.06
N ALA A 300 -0.05 2.12 22.65
CA ALA A 300 0.63 3.40 22.76
C ALA A 300 0.21 4.05 24.09
N SER A 301 1.15 4.55 24.87
CA SER A 301 0.83 5.39 26.04
C SER A 301 0.49 6.82 25.59
N SER A 302 -0.24 7.54 26.43
CA SER A 302 -0.62 8.93 26.20
C SER A 302 0.56 9.91 26.05
N ASP A 303 1.77 9.48 26.41
CA ASP A 303 3.03 10.23 26.30
C ASP A 303 3.91 9.82 25.12
N GLY A 304 3.39 8.96 24.19
CA GLY A 304 4.13 8.46 23.03
C GLY A 304 5.17 7.39 23.35
N THR A 305 5.35 7.01 24.62
CA THR A 305 6.10 5.83 25.01
C THR A 305 5.22 4.58 24.83
N GLN A 306 5.76 3.47 24.35
CA GLN A 306 5.00 2.23 24.29
C GLN A 306 4.71 1.76 25.72
N ALA A 307 3.45 1.86 26.15
CA ALA A 307 3.04 1.32 27.44
C ALA A 307 3.13 -0.21 27.39
N ALA A 308 4.12 -0.75 28.07
CA ALA A 308 4.23 -2.20 28.19
C ALA A 308 3.10 -2.71 29.08
N VAL A 309 2.16 -3.43 28.48
CA VAL A 309 1.13 -4.17 29.24
C VAL A 309 1.85 -5.24 30.06
N LYS A 310 1.61 -5.25 31.37
CA LYS A 310 2.31 -6.12 32.33
C LYS A 310 1.35 -7.16 32.92
N ALA A 311 1.90 -8.26 33.38
CA ALA A 311 1.13 -9.24 34.14
C ALA A 311 0.51 -8.59 35.39
N GLY A 312 -0.78 -8.82 35.58
CA GLY A 312 -1.59 -8.21 36.62
C GLY A 312 -2.39 -6.97 36.19
N ASP A 313 -2.08 -6.37 35.03
CA ASP A 313 -2.87 -5.24 34.53
C ASP A 313 -4.29 -5.69 34.18
N HIS A 314 -5.28 -4.88 34.54
CA HIS A 314 -6.64 -5.01 34.06
C HIS A 314 -6.75 -4.33 32.68
N VAL A 315 -7.40 -5.00 31.72
CA VAL A 315 -7.47 -4.55 30.33
C VAL A 315 -8.83 -4.83 29.70
N SER A 316 -9.14 -4.07 28.66
CA SER A 316 -10.18 -4.37 27.69
C SER A 316 -9.57 -4.64 26.31
N LEU A 317 -10.21 -5.50 25.51
CA LEU A 317 -9.86 -5.74 24.10
C LEU A 317 -10.82 -4.96 23.22
N ARG A 318 -10.27 -4.08 22.40
CA ARG A 318 -11.04 -3.29 21.44
C ARG A 318 -10.66 -3.66 20.03
N VAL A 319 -11.67 -3.98 19.20
CA VAL A 319 -11.48 -4.11 17.76
C VAL A 319 -11.45 -2.70 17.19
N LEU A 320 -10.32 -2.37 16.55
CA LEU A 320 -10.20 -1.14 15.80
C LEU A 320 -11.09 -1.28 14.56
N PHE A 321 -12.17 -0.54 14.52
CA PHE A 321 -13.34 -0.67 13.65
C PHE A 321 -13.01 -0.71 12.14
N LEU A 322 -12.86 -1.90 11.55
CA LEU A 322 -12.81 -2.08 10.09
C LEU A 322 -13.40 -3.42 9.59
N LEU A 323 -13.84 -4.33 10.46
CA LEU A 323 -14.15 -5.70 10.02
C LEU A 323 -15.55 -6.23 10.38
N LEU A 324 -16.30 -5.61 11.26
CA LEU A 324 -17.60 -6.16 11.70
C LEU A 324 -18.77 -5.92 10.74
N LEU A 325 -18.64 -5.00 9.77
CA LEU A 325 -19.74 -4.70 8.82
C LEU A 325 -19.78 -5.58 7.57
N ALA A 326 -18.72 -6.32 7.25
CA ALA A 326 -18.69 -7.19 6.05
C ALA A 326 -19.39 -8.55 6.24
N LEU A 327 -19.85 -8.90 7.45
CA LEU A 327 -20.41 -10.23 7.79
C LEU A 327 -21.92 -10.25 8.07
N LEU A 328 -22.61 -9.15 7.92
CA LEU A 328 -24.05 -9.10 8.15
C LEU A 328 -24.77 -8.59 6.91
N VAL A 329 -25.37 -9.45 6.19
CA VAL A 329 -26.69 -9.53 5.59
C VAL A 329 -26.67 -10.30 4.24
N PRO A 330 -27.28 -11.48 4.14
CA PRO A 330 -27.96 -11.86 2.92
C PRO A 330 -29.41 -11.34 3.05
N GLY A 331 -29.68 -10.18 2.51
CA GLY A 331 -31.03 -9.68 2.43
C GLY A 331 -31.13 -8.16 2.47
N CYS A 332 -31.29 -7.51 1.32
CA CYS A 332 -31.59 -6.08 1.14
C CYS A 332 -30.52 -5.09 1.61
N SER A 333 -29.34 -5.09 1.01
CA SER A 333 -28.53 -3.90 0.96
C SER A 333 -29.11 -2.97 -0.13
N LYS A 334 -29.66 -1.83 0.26
CA LYS A 334 -29.56 -0.66 -0.63
C LYS A 334 -28.06 -0.50 -0.85
N GLY A 335 -27.57 -0.74 -2.08
CA GLY A 335 -26.14 -0.60 -2.41
C GLY A 335 -25.64 0.76 -1.94
N GLU A 336 -24.38 0.86 -1.53
CA GLU A 336 -23.78 2.15 -1.21
C GLU A 336 -24.06 3.11 -2.37
N PRO A 337 -24.43 4.38 -2.08
CA PRO A 337 -24.73 5.34 -3.13
C PRO A 337 -23.51 5.48 -4.05
N GLN A 338 -23.72 5.27 -5.35
CA GLN A 338 -22.69 5.43 -6.37
C GLN A 338 -22.77 6.84 -6.95
N LEU A 339 -21.61 7.45 -7.18
CA LEU A 339 -21.55 8.72 -7.91
C LEU A 339 -21.85 8.47 -9.38
N GLU A 340 -22.72 9.31 -9.94
CA GLU A 340 -22.94 9.34 -11.37
C GLU A 340 -21.80 10.13 -12.03
N VAL A 341 -20.90 9.42 -12.73
CA VAL A 341 -19.80 10.00 -13.50
C VAL A 341 -20.19 10.04 -14.97
N LYS A 342 -20.29 11.25 -15.54
CA LYS A 342 -20.69 11.47 -16.93
C LYS A 342 -19.59 11.16 -17.93
N SER A 343 -18.33 11.37 -17.52
CA SER A 343 -17.17 11.04 -18.34
C SER A 343 -15.95 10.72 -17.49
N PHE A 344 -15.13 9.79 -17.98
CA PHE A 344 -13.83 9.44 -17.46
C PHE A 344 -12.81 9.62 -18.58
N THR A 345 -11.91 10.56 -18.41
CA THR A 345 -10.79 10.76 -19.34
C THR A 345 -9.47 10.75 -18.57
N TYR A 346 -8.38 10.44 -19.24
CA TYR A 346 -7.06 10.51 -18.62
C TYR A 346 -5.98 10.93 -19.59
N GLN A 347 -4.90 11.48 -19.05
CA GLN A 347 -3.70 11.85 -19.79
C GLN A 347 -2.48 11.22 -19.14
N SER A 348 -1.59 10.68 -19.97
CA SER A 348 -0.27 10.24 -19.54
C SER A 348 0.59 11.45 -19.19
N MET A 349 1.42 11.29 -18.17
CA MET A 349 2.38 12.32 -17.78
C MET A 349 3.40 12.55 -18.91
N PRO A 350 3.82 13.80 -19.16
CA PRO A 350 4.89 14.09 -20.11
C PRO A 350 6.18 13.34 -19.75
N PRO A 351 6.93 12.86 -20.73
CA PRO A 351 8.17 12.13 -20.49
C PRO A 351 9.21 12.98 -19.74
N ASP A 352 10.06 12.32 -19.00
CA ASP A 352 11.24 12.86 -18.35
C ASP A 352 12.43 11.93 -18.70
N GLU A 353 13.59 12.49 -19.02
CA GLU A 353 14.77 11.71 -19.43
C GLU A 353 15.39 10.91 -18.27
N ALA A 354 15.24 11.37 -17.02
CA ALA A 354 15.92 10.82 -15.85
C ALA A 354 15.08 9.87 -15.01
N THR A 355 13.76 10.08 -14.95
CA THR A 355 12.86 9.30 -14.07
C THR A 355 11.53 9.01 -14.75
N LEU A 356 10.85 7.96 -14.27
CA LEU A 356 9.50 7.67 -14.74
C LEU A 356 8.50 8.71 -14.19
N PRO A 357 7.79 9.44 -15.08
CA PRO A 357 6.83 10.46 -14.68
C PRO A 357 5.74 9.86 -13.78
N THR A 358 5.54 10.45 -12.61
CA THR A 358 4.62 9.92 -11.59
C THR A 358 3.95 11.07 -10.86
N PRO A 359 2.66 11.38 -11.14
CA PRO A 359 1.97 12.50 -10.51
C PRO A 359 1.77 12.22 -9.00
N ARG A 360 1.91 13.28 -8.20
CA ARG A 360 1.75 13.23 -6.74
C ARG A 360 0.61 14.13 -6.25
N ALA A 361 0.60 15.38 -6.67
CA ALA A 361 -0.40 16.34 -6.24
C ALA A 361 -1.03 17.05 -7.42
N VAL A 362 -2.27 17.47 -7.23
CA VAL A 362 -3.03 18.31 -8.14
C VAL A 362 -3.34 19.63 -7.45
N GLY A 363 -3.11 20.73 -8.16
CA GLY A 363 -3.54 22.09 -7.81
C GLY A 363 -4.33 22.71 -8.95
N LEU A 364 -5.10 23.74 -8.64
CA LEU A 364 -5.74 24.59 -9.66
C LEU A 364 -5.00 25.93 -9.66
N GLY A 365 -4.57 26.36 -10.84
CA GLY A 365 -3.95 27.65 -11.10
C GLY A 365 -4.97 28.71 -11.48
N THR A 366 -4.47 29.89 -11.85
CA THR A 366 -5.28 30.95 -12.45
C THR A 366 -5.88 30.48 -13.79
N ASP A 367 -7.03 31.04 -14.18
CA ASP A 367 -7.70 30.74 -15.45
C ASP A 367 -8.03 29.25 -15.68
N GLY A 368 -8.20 28.48 -14.58
CA GLY A 368 -8.55 27.06 -14.64
C GLY A 368 -7.38 26.16 -15.06
N GLN A 369 -6.15 26.66 -15.04
CA GLN A 369 -4.96 25.83 -15.25
C GLN A 369 -4.88 24.75 -14.18
N ILE A 370 -4.24 23.63 -14.53
CA ILE A 370 -4.02 22.50 -13.63
C ILE A 370 -2.54 22.42 -13.35
N ILE A 371 -2.19 22.40 -12.07
CA ILE A 371 -0.82 22.30 -11.57
C ILE A 371 -0.62 20.88 -11.09
N ILE A 372 0.36 20.17 -11.63
CA ILE A 372 0.70 18.81 -11.22
C ILE A 372 2.13 18.79 -10.68
N LEU A 373 2.28 18.24 -9.47
CA LEU A 373 3.60 17.88 -8.97
C LEU A 373 3.90 16.43 -9.34
N ASP A 374 5.11 16.14 -9.76
CA ASP A 374 5.53 14.76 -9.99
C ASP A 374 6.71 14.34 -9.10
N LYS A 375 6.92 13.04 -9.05
CA LYS A 375 7.98 12.42 -8.23
C LYS A 375 9.40 12.81 -8.70
N ALA A 376 9.56 13.26 -9.94
CA ALA A 376 10.83 13.76 -10.45
C ALA A 376 11.21 15.13 -9.87
N GLY A 377 10.27 15.84 -9.24
CA GLY A 377 10.46 17.20 -8.73
C GLY A 377 10.08 18.27 -9.73
N ARG A 378 9.23 17.95 -10.72
CA ARG A 378 8.69 18.93 -11.67
C ARG A 378 7.38 19.52 -11.16
N VAL A 379 7.20 20.81 -11.44
CA VAL A 379 5.93 21.53 -11.32
C VAL A 379 5.40 21.70 -12.75
N LEU A 380 4.44 20.88 -13.13
CA LEU A 380 3.91 20.85 -14.50
C LEU A 380 2.62 21.66 -14.57
N ILE A 381 2.48 22.47 -15.61
CA ILE A 381 1.32 23.31 -15.88
C ILE A 381 0.59 22.80 -17.11
N PHE A 382 -0.71 22.59 -16.92
CA PHE A 382 -1.63 22.20 -17.99
C PHE A 382 -2.71 23.27 -18.14
N ALA A 383 -3.20 23.44 -19.36
CA ALA A 383 -4.39 24.23 -19.62
C ALA A 383 -5.65 23.58 -19.00
N SER A 384 -6.73 24.34 -18.88
CA SER A 384 -8.02 23.86 -18.34
C SER A 384 -8.65 22.71 -19.15
N ASN A 385 -8.21 22.47 -20.37
CA ASN A 385 -8.60 21.33 -21.22
C ASN A 385 -7.62 20.13 -21.10
N GLY A 386 -6.70 20.16 -20.12
CA GLY A 386 -5.74 19.10 -19.88
C GLY A 386 -4.52 19.11 -20.82
N LYS A 387 -4.39 20.07 -21.73
CA LYS A 387 -3.21 20.14 -22.61
C LYS A 387 -2.00 20.62 -21.81
N TYR A 388 -0.89 19.86 -21.86
CA TYR A 388 0.39 20.26 -21.29
C TYR A 388 0.90 21.57 -21.92
N LEU A 389 1.33 22.51 -21.06
CA LEU A 389 1.88 23.80 -21.46
C LEU A 389 3.39 23.87 -21.28
N HIS A 390 3.86 23.80 -20.04
CA HIS A 390 5.26 23.88 -19.66
C HIS A 390 5.47 23.34 -18.25
N HIS A 391 6.73 23.28 -17.78
CA HIS A 391 7.09 22.98 -16.40
C HIS A 391 8.32 23.76 -15.98
N TRP A 392 8.53 23.76 -14.66
CA TRP A 392 9.82 24.12 -14.05
C TRP A 392 10.16 23.07 -12.97
N TRP A 393 11.37 23.17 -12.46
CA TRP A 393 11.88 22.23 -11.47
C TRP A 393 11.83 22.84 -10.07
N MET A 394 11.68 21.98 -9.04
CA MET A 394 11.96 22.36 -7.67
C MET A 394 13.43 22.82 -7.56
N PRO A 395 13.76 23.75 -6.63
CA PRO A 395 15.12 24.30 -6.50
C PRO A 395 16.19 23.22 -6.27
N GLU A 396 15.83 22.17 -5.54
CA GLU A 396 16.61 20.95 -5.30
C GLU A 396 15.66 19.77 -5.44
N TYR A 397 15.99 18.78 -6.24
CA TYR A 397 15.07 17.68 -6.54
C TYR A 397 15.71 16.28 -6.50
N ALA A 398 17.02 16.17 -6.30
CA ALA A 398 17.71 14.87 -6.30
C ALA A 398 17.18 13.92 -5.20
N ALA A 399 16.86 14.44 -4.02
CA ALA A 399 16.19 13.71 -2.94
C ALA A 399 14.72 14.13 -2.78
N GLY A 400 14.29 15.18 -3.45
CA GLY A 400 12.98 15.81 -3.27
C GLY A 400 11.86 15.04 -3.95
N LYS A 401 10.73 14.95 -3.25
CA LYS A 401 9.46 14.44 -3.77
C LYS A 401 8.37 15.36 -3.25
N PRO A 402 8.10 16.51 -3.92
CA PRO A 402 7.07 17.41 -3.48
C PRO A 402 5.71 16.72 -3.50
N GLU A 403 4.90 16.91 -2.45
CA GLU A 403 3.63 16.18 -2.30
C GLU A 403 2.40 17.08 -2.18
N GLY A 404 2.54 18.35 -1.86
CA GLY A 404 1.40 19.26 -1.70
C GLY A 404 1.56 20.56 -2.47
N VAL A 405 0.48 21.03 -3.11
CA VAL A 405 0.45 22.29 -3.86
C VAL A 405 -0.79 23.11 -3.52
N CYS A 406 -0.63 24.41 -3.39
CA CYS A 406 -1.69 25.39 -3.17
C CYS A 406 -1.44 26.65 -4.00
N LEU A 407 -2.42 27.09 -4.78
CA LEU A 407 -2.42 28.44 -5.33
C LEU A 407 -2.80 29.43 -4.23
N LEU A 408 -1.95 30.42 -4.01
CA LEU A 408 -2.20 31.50 -3.06
C LEU A 408 -3.09 32.59 -3.67
N LYS A 409 -3.74 33.36 -2.83
CA LYS A 409 -4.67 34.44 -3.24
C LYS A 409 -4.01 35.54 -4.07
N ASP A 410 -2.71 35.73 -3.92
CA ASP A 410 -1.90 36.68 -4.68
C ASP A 410 -1.33 36.11 -5.99
N GLY A 411 -1.71 34.85 -6.34
CA GLY A 411 -1.28 34.17 -7.55
C GLY A 411 0.03 33.39 -7.43
N ARG A 412 0.74 33.49 -6.30
CA ARG A 412 1.92 32.66 -6.02
C ARG A 412 1.50 31.21 -5.76
N ILE A 413 2.45 30.28 -5.85
CA ILE A 413 2.21 28.86 -5.68
C ILE A 413 3.06 28.35 -4.51
N ALA A 414 2.38 27.84 -3.47
CA ALA A 414 3.04 27.20 -2.33
C ALA A 414 3.14 25.71 -2.54
N ILE A 415 4.33 25.13 -2.30
CA ILE A 415 4.61 23.69 -2.46
C ILE A 415 5.24 23.14 -1.19
N ALA A 416 4.67 22.05 -0.68
CA ALA A 416 5.26 21.26 0.39
C ALA A 416 6.35 20.36 -0.19
N ASP A 417 7.61 20.72 0.09
CA ASP A 417 8.82 20.03 -0.37
C ASP A 417 9.26 18.99 0.68
N THR A 418 8.55 17.87 0.67
CA THR A 418 8.50 16.85 1.71
C THR A 418 9.88 16.38 2.17
N HIS A 419 10.73 15.98 1.24
CA HIS A 419 12.06 15.43 1.57
C HIS A 419 13.12 16.45 1.91
N TYR A 420 12.84 17.75 1.64
CA TYR A 420 13.70 18.86 2.05
C TYR A 420 13.14 19.61 3.27
N SER A 421 12.05 19.08 3.87
CA SER A 421 11.47 19.59 5.14
C SER A 421 11.18 21.10 5.12
N ARG A 422 10.62 21.57 3.99
CA ARG A 422 10.39 23.01 3.78
C ARG A 422 9.15 23.28 2.94
N ILE A 423 8.71 24.52 2.93
CA ILE A 423 7.72 25.05 2.00
C ILE A 423 8.45 25.97 1.02
N VAL A 424 8.17 25.79 -0.28
CA VAL A 424 8.71 26.63 -1.36
C VAL A 424 7.58 27.47 -1.94
N ILE A 425 7.75 28.79 -1.98
CA ILE A 425 6.79 29.70 -2.59
C ILE A 425 7.35 30.15 -3.94
N PHE A 426 6.63 29.84 -5.01
CA PHE A 426 6.96 30.27 -6.37
C PHE A 426 6.11 31.45 -6.81
N ASN A 427 6.72 32.35 -7.58
CA ASN A 427 6.00 33.33 -8.38
C ASN A 427 5.26 32.66 -9.54
N PRO A 428 4.26 33.32 -10.16
CA PRO A 428 3.51 32.73 -11.29
C PRO A 428 4.38 32.36 -12.51
N ASP A 429 5.55 32.97 -12.65
CA ASP A 429 6.52 32.69 -13.72
C ASP A 429 7.42 31.46 -13.44
N GLY A 430 7.26 30.81 -12.29
CA GLY A 430 8.05 29.65 -11.86
C GLY A 430 9.38 30.02 -11.16
N SER A 431 9.69 31.31 -10.98
CA SER A 431 10.82 31.74 -10.15
C SER A 431 10.50 31.56 -8.65
N VAL A 432 11.51 31.22 -7.84
CA VAL A 432 11.34 31.09 -6.38
C VAL A 432 11.19 32.48 -5.76
N SER A 433 10.08 32.70 -5.06
CA SER A 433 9.89 33.90 -4.26
C SER A 433 10.68 33.83 -2.94
N HIS A 434 10.40 32.80 -2.16
CA HIS A 434 11.12 32.49 -0.91
C HIS A 434 10.83 31.07 -0.45
N MET A 435 11.51 30.63 0.61
CA MET A 435 11.35 29.31 1.22
C MET A 435 11.42 29.45 2.74
N PHE A 436 10.71 28.59 3.46
CA PHE A 436 10.79 28.50 4.91
C PHE A 436 10.65 27.07 5.41
N GLY A 437 11.07 26.82 6.65
CA GLY A 437 11.13 25.50 7.26
C GLY A 437 12.51 24.86 7.16
N SER A 438 12.76 23.90 8.02
CA SER A 438 13.98 23.09 8.09
C SER A 438 13.67 21.76 8.76
N LEU A 439 14.55 20.78 8.60
CA LEU A 439 14.39 19.47 9.25
C LEU A 439 14.42 19.60 10.78
N GLY A 440 13.39 19.12 11.45
CA GLY A 440 13.33 19.08 12.90
C GLY A 440 11.92 18.94 13.47
N ARG A 441 11.82 19.03 14.80
CA ARG A 441 10.56 18.85 15.56
C ARG A 441 10.05 20.12 16.24
N GLU A 442 10.88 21.14 16.29
CA GLU A 442 10.51 22.41 16.91
C GLU A 442 9.47 23.17 16.07
N THR A 443 8.93 24.25 16.61
CA THR A 443 8.02 25.14 15.88
C THR A 443 8.71 25.73 14.66
N GLY A 444 8.03 25.73 13.51
CA GLY A 444 8.62 26.18 12.24
C GLY A 444 9.54 25.19 11.55
N GLN A 445 9.80 24.01 12.17
CA GLN A 445 10.52 22.92 11.56
C GLN A 445 9.56 21.81 11.10
N PHE A 446 9.99 20.97 10.15
CA PHE A 446 9.21 19.89 9.59
C PHE A 446 10.02 18.58 9.53
N ILE A 447 9.32 17.43 9.63
CA ILE A 447 9.86 16.13 9.24
C ILE A 447 9.48 15.86 7.78
N TYR A 448 8.21 15.63 7.51
CA TYR A 448 7.66 15.42 6.16
C TYR A 448 6.40 16.27 5.96
N PRO A 449 6.55 17.57 5.55
CA PRO A 449 5.40 18.37 5.17
C PRO A 449 4.80 17.84 3.87
N VAL A 450 3.48 17.61 3.85
CA VAL A 450 2.82 16.92 2.71
C VAL A 450 1.70 17.73 2.07
N LYS A 451 1.11 18.66 2.79
CA LYS A 451 0.06 19.52 2.25
C LYS A 451 0.14 20.93 2.80
N VAL A 452 -0.17 21.89 1.96
CA VAL A 452 -0.31 23.29 2.33
C VAL A 452 -1.62 23.82 1.79
N VAL A 453 -2.34 24.61 2.61
CA VAL A 453 -3.55 25.36 2.19
C VAL A 453 -3.52 26.75 2.79
N GLN A 454 -4.23 27.69 2.16
CA GLN A 454 -4.33 29.08 2.62
C GLN A 454 -5.74 29.40 3.10
N ASP A 455 -5.87 30.11 4.22
CA ASP A 455 -7.15 30.61 4.71
C ASP A 455 -7.54 31.96 4.08
N ASP A 456 -8.72 32.50 4.45
CA ASP A 456 -9.20 33.78 3.91
C ASP A 456 -8.38 35.00 4.40
N ASN A 457 -7.68 34.87 5.49
CA ASN A 457 -6.84 35.93 6.06
C ASN A 457 -5.40 35.89 5.52
N GLY A 458 -5.08 34.92 4.64
CA GLY A 458 -3.76 34.77 4.02
C GLY A 458 -2.80 33.88 4.80
N PHE A 459 -3.20 33.28 5.94
CA PHE A 459 -2.35 32.33 6.67
C PHE A 459 -2.25 30.99 5.96
N LEU A 460 -1.10 30.36 6.07
CA LEU A 460 -0.83 29.01 5.54
C LEU A 460 -0.96 27.98 6.65
N TYR A 461 -1.63 26.88 6.35
CA TYR A 461 -1.65 25.67 7.20
C TYR A 461 -0.89 24.59 6.50
N VAL A 462 0.05 23.98 7.20
CA VAL A 462 0.90 22.89 6.70
C VAL A 462 0.69 21.67 7.57
N VAL A 463 0.32 20.56 6.97
CA VAL A 463 0.26 19.27 7.65
C VAL A 463 1.52 18.47 7.36
N GLU A 464 2.02 17.79 8.38
CA GLU A 464 3.20 16.95 8.31
C GLU A 464 3.01 15.63 9.06
N TYR A 465 3.76 14.59 8.67
CA TYR A 465 3.82 13.30 9.34
C TYR A 465 5.26 12.82 9.56
N GLY A 466 5.43 11.59 10.06
CA GLY A 466 6.74 10.94 10.23
C GLY A 466 7.34 11.13 11.61
N GLY A 467 6.48 11.19 12.63
CA GLY A 467 6.85 11.36 14.04
C GLY A 467 6.66 12.79 14.55
N ASN A 468 6.02 13.63 13.74
CA ASN A 468 5.58 14.97 14.05
C ASN A 468 4.17 15.21 13.51
N ASP A 469 3.29 14.25 13.64
CA ASP A 469 1.96 14.23 13.03
C ASP A 469 1.10 15.38 13.56
N ARG A 470 1.20 16.54 12.91
CA ARG A 470 0.59 17.81 13.34
C ARG A 470 0.24 18.72 12.16
N VAL A 471 -0.52 19.75 12.44
CA VAL A 471 -0.73 20.91 11.56
C VAL A 471 -0.07 22.12 12.17
N GLN A 472 0.70 22.87 11.39
CA GLN A 472 1.27 24.15 11.78
C GLN A 472 0.68 25.28 10.93
N LYS A 473 0.40 26.44 11.55
CA LYS A 473 -0.06 27.67 10.91
C LYS A 473 1.06 28.70 10.82
N PHE A 474 1.18 29.36 9.66
CA PHE A 474 2.21 30.34 9.36
C PHE A 474 1.61 31.58 8.70
N THR A 475 2.34 32.71 8.75
CA THR A 475 2.14 33.79 7.78
C THR A 475 2.63 33.32 6.40
N VAL A 476 2.30 34.05 5.35
CA VAL A 476 2.79 33.74 4.00
C VAL A 476 4.31 33.93 3.89
N GLU A 477 4.92 34.72 4.74
CA GLU A 477 6.37 34.92 4.86
C GLU A 477 7.08 33.80 5.63
N GLY A 478 6.31 32.86 6.23
CA GLY A 478 6.84 31.68 6.95
C GLY A 478 7.03 31.91 8.45
N GLU A 479 6.47 32.97 9.05
CA GLU A 479 6.48 33.16 10.49
C GLU A 479 5.46 32.22 11.15
N PHE A 480 5.92 31.48 12.15
CA PHE A 480 5.08 30.53 12.90
C PHE A 480 4.01 31.25 13.71
N VAL A 481 2.77 30.74 13.69
CA VAL A 481 1.63 31.29 14.43
C VAL A 481 1.15 30.35 15.53
N LEU A 482 0.79 29.10 15.16
CA LEU A 482 0.32 28.07 16.10
C LEU A 482 0.51 26.68 15.50
N GLN A 483 0.32 25.66 16.34
CA GLN A 483 0.25 24.28 15.91
C GLN A 483 -0.78 23.50 16.72
N PHE A 484 -1.28 22.40 16.16
CA PHE A 484 -2.20 21.49 16.84
C PHE A 484 -2.06 20.05 16.30
N GLY A 485 -2.50 19.09 17.12
CA GLY A 485 -2.35 17.68 16.89
C GLY A 485 -0.99 17.13 17.31
N SER A 486 -0.96 15.84 17.58
CA SER A 486 0.22 15.05 17.89
C SER A 486 0.02 13.62 17.37
N PHE A 487 1.05 12.78 17.42
CA PHE A 487 0.95 11.39 16.98
C PHE A 487 0.08 10.56 17.93
N SER A 488 -1.15 10.24 17.53
CA SER A 488 -2.06 9.38 18.31
C SER A 488 -3.31 9.02 17.49
N ALA A 489 -4.06 8.01 17.92
CA ALA A 489 -5.39 7.69 17.41
C ALA A 489 -6.52 8.46 18.09
N ALA A 490 -6.25 9.22 19.16
CA ALA A 490 -7.26 9.99 19.88
C ALA A 490 -7.90 11.08 18.99
N PRO A 491 -9.16 11.47 19.22
CA PRO A 491 -9.74 12.64 18.58
C PRO A 491 -8.93 13.91 18.90
N GLY A 492 -8.61 14.68 17.85
CA GLY A 492 -7.75 15.86 17.95
C GLY A 492 -6.28 15.62 17.61
N ASP A 493 -5.85 14.35 17.62
CA ASP A 493 -4.51 13.91 17.23
C ASP A 493 -4.54 13.15 15.90
N PHE A 494 -3.38 12.85 15.34
CA PHE A 494 -3.27 12.28 14.00
C PHE A 494 -2.34 11.06 13.95
N SER A 495 -2.58 10.19 12.96
CA SER A 495 -1.61 9.18 12.52
C SER A 495 -1.48 9.26 11.01
N ARG A 496 -0.34 9.72 10.54
CA ARG A 496 -0.03 9.94 9.13
C ARG A 496 -1.07 10.82 8.41
N PRO A 497 -1.33 12.04 8.89
CA PRO A 497 -2.25 12.95 8.21
C PRO A 497 -1.69 13.32 6.83
N GLY A 498 -2.50 13.21 5.77
CA GLY A 498 -2.09 13.45 4.39
C GLY A 498 -2.75 14.68 3.77
N GLY A 499 -4.06 14.73 3.77
CA GLY A 499 -4.87 15.77 3.14
C GLY A 499 -5.30 16.88 4.09
N LEU A 500 -5.40 18.08 3.56
CA LEU A 500 -5.78 19.27 4.30
C LEU A 500 -6.66 20.17 3.42
N ALA A 501 -7.78 20.66 3.95
CA ALA A 501 -8.59 21.70 3.33
C ALA A 501 -9.05 22.73 4.37
N TRP A 502 -9.12 23.98 3.95
CA TRP A 502 -9.72 25.07 4.73
C TRP A 502 -11.04 25.51 4.09
N HIS A 503 -12.06 25.75 4.89
CA HIS A 503 -13.33 26.27 4.43
C HIS A 503 -14.10 26.95 5.57
N GLU A 504 -14.51 28.21 5.38
CA GLU A 504 -15.37 28.96 6.31
C GLU A 504 -14.90 28.88 7.79
N GLY A 505 -13.60 29.14 8.03
CA GLY A 505 -13.02 29.13 9.39
C GLY A 505 -12.82 27.74 9.99
N LYS A 506 -12.90 26.68 9.17
CA LYS A 506 -12.67 25.29 9.60
C LYS A 506 -11.57 24.63 8.77
N ILE A 507 -10.83 23.78 9.45
CA ILE A 507 -9.79 22.93 8.87
C ILE A 507 -10.30 21.50 8.86
N TYR A 508 -10.22 20.84 7.71
CA TYR A 508 -10.54 19.43 7.51
C TYR A 508 -9.24 18.68 7.24
N VAL A 509 -8.99 17.62 7.99
CA VAL A 509 -7.75 16.83 7.94
C VAL A 509 -8.09 15.37 7.61
N ALA A 510 -7.50 14.86 6.53
CA ALA A 510 -7.50 13.43 6.23
C ALA A 510 -6.44 12.74 7.10
N ASP A 511 -6.88 12.01 8.08
CA ASP A 511 -6.08 11.29 9.07
C ASP A 511 -5.95 9.83 8.62
N ALA A 512 -4.96 9.57 7.74
CA ALA A 512 -4.94 8.42 6.84
C ALA A 512 -4.85 7.07 7.57
N ASP A 513 -3.92 6.89 8.48
CA ASP A 513 -3.78 5.63 9.24
C ASP A 513 -4.91 5.43 10.26
N ASN A 514 -5.59 6.50 10.68
CA ASN A 514 -6.78 6.43 11.52
C ASN A 514 -8.07 6.32 10.71
N HIS A 515 -7.99 6.22 9.37
CA HIS A 515 -9.13 5.97 8.47
C HIS A 515 -10.29 6.95 8.61
N ARG A 516 -10.02 8.22 8.92
CA ARG A 516 -11.04 9.22 9.25
C ARG A 516 -10.74 10.60 8.66
N VAL A 517 -11.73 11.48 8.69
CA VAL A 517 -11.57 12.91 8.49
C VAL A 517 -11.95 13.63 9.79
N GLN A 518 -11.10 14.53 10.24
CA GLN A 518 -11.31 15.35 11.44
C GLN A 518 -11.51 16.81 11.08
N VAL A 519 -12.29 17.52 11.89
CA VAL A 519 -12.62 18.94 11.72
C VAL A 519 -12.12 19.74 12.92
N PHE A 520 -11.47 20.86 12.64
CA PHE A 520 -10.94 21.80 13.62
C PHE A 520 -11.39 23.22 13.30
N HIS A 521 -11.37 24.11 14.27
CA HIS A 521 -11.38 25.54 14.06
C HIS A 521 -10.04 26.02 13.47
N ASP A 522 -10.01 27.17 12.88
CA ASP A 522 -8.80 27.82 12.32
C ASP A 522 -7.78 28.25 13.39
N ASP A 523 -8.16 28.20 14.67
CA ASP A 523 -7.30 28.36 15.85
C ASP A 523 -6.75 27.03 16.41
N GLY A 524 -7.04 25.88 15.74
CA GLY A 524 -6.57 24.55 16.09
C GLY A 524 -7.43 23.79 17.10
N ARG A 525 -8.52 24.36 17.62
CA ARG A 525 -9.41 23.62 18.51
C ARG A 525 -10.17 22.53 17.78
N PHE A 526 -10.13 21.32 18.29
CA PHE A 526 -10.85 20.18 17.74
C PHE A 526 -12.38 20.40 17.80
N ILE A 527 -13.10 20.02 16.73
CA ILE A 527 -14.56 20.11 16.66
C ILE A 527 -15.14 18.69 16.72
N LYS A 528 -14.83 17.86 15.72
CA LYS A 528 -15.40 16.49 15.59
C LYS A 528 -14.61 15.62 14.63
N VAL A 529 -14.84 14.31 14.74
CA VAL A 529 -14.60 13.34 13.68
C VAL A 529 -15.87 13.30 12.80
N LEU A 530 -15.72 13.23 11.47
CA LEU A 530 -16.87 13.10 10.57
C LEU A 530 -17.42 11.68 10.63
N THR A 531 -18.77 11.58 10.71
CA THR A 531 -19.52 10.32 10.74
C THR A 531 -20.61 10.35 9.68
N ASN A 532 -21.06 9.19 9.22
CA ASN A 532 -22.19 9.07 8.29
C ASN A 532 -23.50 8.94 9.08
N GLY A 533 -24.07 10.07 9.50
CA GLY A 533 -25.14 10.11 10.50
C GLY A 533 -24.66 9.55 11.84
N ASP A 534 -25.39 8.58 12.39
CA ASP A 534 -25.03 7.87 13.63
C ASP A 534 -24.02 6.74 13.39
N GLU A 535 -23.69 6.43 12.12
CA GLU A 535 -22.76 5.37 11.74
C GLU A 535 -21.35 5.93 11.48
N PRO A 536 -20.28 5.14 11.70
CA PRO A 536 -18.93 5.54 11.34
C PRO A 536 -18.81 5.78 9.84
N LEU A 537 -18.16 6.87 9.45
CA LEU A 537 -17.74 7.08 8.06
C LEU A 537 -16.50 6.22 7.77
N ILE A 538 -16.71 5.10 7.07
CA ILE A 538 -15.62 4.17 6.75
C ILE A 538 -14.87 4.65 5.50
N LEU A 539 -13.61 5.05 5.70
CA LEU A 539 -12.67 5.42 4.65
C LEU A 539 -11.48 4.44 4.68
N ASP A 540 -10.95 4.09 3.51
CA ASP A 540 -9.79 3.20 3.41
C ASP A 540 -8.54 4.00 3.02
N PHE A 541 -7.79 4.42 4.03
CA PHE A 541 -6.59 5.24 3.91
C PHE A 541 -6.86 6.54 3.12
N PRO A 542 -7.68 7.48 3.66
CA PRO A 542 -7.95 8.75 3.00
C PRO A 542 -6.66 9.56 2.91
N TYR A 543 -6.14 9.77 1.70
CA TYR A 543 -4.83 10.38 1.54
C TYR A 543 -4.91 11.89 1.26
N ASP A 544 -5.82 12.32 0.38
CA ASP A 544 -6.05 13.75 0.13
C ASP A 544 -7.54 14.07 0.16
N LEU A 545 -7.86 15.31 0.44
CA LEU A 545 -9.21 15.83 0.39
C LEU A 545 -9.24 17.27 -0.11
N CYS A 546 -10.36 17.65 -0.71
CA CYS A 546 -10.66 19.06 -0.99
C CYS A 546 -12.15 19.32 -0.86
N ILE A 547 -12.54 20.58 -0.78
CA ILE A 547 -13.94 21.00 -0.80
C ILE A 547 -14.26 21.54 -2.19
N GLY A 548 -15.30 21.01 -2.80
CA GLY A 548 -15.79 21.41 -4.11
C GLY A 548 -16.62 22.70 -4.06
N PRO A 549 -16.96 23.26 -5.24
CA PRO A 549 -17.77 24.48 -5.34
C PRO A 549 -19.23 24.26 -4.86
N ASP A 550 -19.66 23.02 -4.74
CA ASP A 550 -20.94 22.59 -4.19
C ASP A 550 -20.92 22.46 -2.65
N GLY A 551 -19.80 22.75 -2.01
CA GLY A 551 -19.61 22.64 -0.57
C GLY A 551 -19.46 21.21 -0.06
N LEU A 552 -19.34 20.22 -0.94
CA LEU A 552 -19.09 18.83 -0.58
C LEU A 552 -17.60 18.58 -0.39
N ILE A 553 -17.27 17.60 0.44
CA ILE A 553 -15.90 17.11 0.66
C ILE A 553 -15.65 15.93 -0.27
N TYR A 554 -14.63 16.05 -1.09
CA TYR A 554 -14.13 15.01 -1.98
C TYR A 554 -12.88 14.41 -1.35
N VAL A 555 -12.88 13.11 -1.13
CA VAL A 555 -11.80 12.37 -0.47
C VAL A 555 -11.28 11.32 -1.44
N ILE A 556 -9.96 11.31 -1.68
CA ILE A 556 -9.34 10.20 -2.40
C ILE A 556 -8.81 9.16 -1.43
N GLU A 557 -9.30 7.93 -1.57
CA GLU A 557 -8.89 6.80 -0.76
C GLU A 557 -7.77 6.03 -1.46
N TYR A 558 -6.56 6.14 -0.94
CA TYR A 558 -5.37 5.45 -1.44
C TYR A 558 -5.51 3.93 -1.35
N GLY A 559 -6.05 3.42 -0.23
CA GLY A 559 -6.20 1.98 0.02
C GLY A 559 -7.25 1.34 -0.89
N ALA A 560 -8.42 1.93 -0.98
CA ALA A 560 -9.52 1.40 -1.81
C ALA A 560 -9.39 1.75 -3.31
N GLY A 561 -8.50 2.67 -3.68
CA GLY A 561 -8.40 3.16 -5.06
C GLY A 561 -9.70 3.78 -5.55
N ARG A 562 -10.33 4.66 -4.76
CA ARG A 562 -11.64 5.25 -5.09
C ARG A 562 -11.78 6.71 -4.64
N LEU A 563 -12.70 7.40 -5.27
CA LEU A 563 -13.19 8.70 -4.85
C LEU A 563 -14.42 8.51 -3.95
N THR A 564 -14.46 9.16 -2.79
CA THR A 564 -15.62 9.24 -1.91
C THR A 564 -16.03 10.69 -1.74
N VAL A 565 -17.32 10.96 -1.89
CA VAL A 565 -17.88 12.31 -1.71
C VAL A 565 -18.83 12.28 -0.51
N ILE A 566 -18.64 13.24 0.40
CA ILE A 566 -19.39 13.36 1.64
C ILE A 566 -19.86 14.81 1.85
N THR A 567 -20.90 14.98 2.65
CA THR A 567 -21.29 16.31 3.13
C THR A 567 -20.29 16.83 4.17
N ARG A 568 -20.34 18.10 4.52
CA ARG A 568 -19.51 18.69 5.61
C ARG A 568 -19.84 18.14 7.00
N ASP A 569 -20.94 17.44 7.14
CA ASP A 569 -21.30 16.73 8.37
C ASP A 569 -20.87 15.28 8.38
N GLY A 570 -20.41 14.75 7.23
CA GLY A 570 -19.86 13.41 7.07
C GLY A 570 -20.81 12.43 6.37
N GLU A 571 -22.03 12.84 6.02
CA GLU A 571 -22.99 11.96 5.33
C GLU A 571 -22.45 11.55 3.95
N LEU A 572 -22.52 10.26 3.64
CA LEU A 572 -22.05 9.72 2.38
C LEU A 572 -22.98 10.13 1.22
N VAL A 573 -22.45 10.92 0.29
CA VAL A 573 -23.16 11.29 -0.95
C VAL A 573 -22.98 10.20 -2.00
N GLY A 574 -21.77 9.64 -2.14
CA GLY A 574 -21.53 8.53 -3.04
C GLY A 574 -20.04 8.22 -3.21
N ARG A 575 -19.80 7.09 -3.90
CA ARG A 575 -18.45 6.60 -4.21
C ARG A 575 -18.29 6.29 -5.68
N TYR A 576 -17.07 6.41 -6.20
CA TYR A 576 -16.73 6.03 -7.57
C TYR A 576 -15.32 5.44 -7.63
N GLY A 577 -15.21 4.36 -8.37
CA GLY A 577 -13.93 3.72 -8.65
C GLY A 577 -13.62 2.52 -7.74
N SER A 578 -12.57 1.84 -8.10
CA SER A 578 -11.99 0.71 -7.37
C SER A 578 -10.50 0.60 -7.67
N ALA A 579 -9.77 -0.20 -6.89
CA ALA A 579 -8.36 -0.43 -7.14
C ALA A 579 -8.14 -1.12 -8.50
N GLY A 580 -7.21 -0.60 -9.32
CA GLY A 580 -6.87 -1.19 -10.61
C GLY A 580 -6.36 -0.19 -11.65
N ARG A 581 -6.37 -0.59 -12.93
CA ARG A 581 -5.78 0.19 -14.04
C ARG A 581 -6.75 0.52 -15.17
N GLY A 582 -7.92 -0.09 -15.19
CA GLY A 582 -8.95 0.12 -16.21
C GLY A 582 -9.63 1.48 -16.09
N GLU A 583 -10.68 1.66 -16.89
CA GLU A 583 -11.61 2.77 -16.76
C GLU A 583 -12.37 2.65 -15.45
N GLY A 584 -12.53 3.76 -14.72
CA GLY A 584 -13.14 3.75 -13.39
C GLY A 584 -12.28 3.10 -12.30
N GLN A 585 -11.01 2.80 -12.56
CA GLN A 585 -10.10 2.23 -11.58
C GLN A 585 -8.90 3.14 -11.32
N PHE A 586 -8.42 3.14 -10.08
CA PHE A 586 -7.26 3.92 -9.66
C PHE A 586 -6.23 3.03 -8.97
N SER A 587 -4.95 3.31 -9.19
CA SER A 587 -3.86 2.62 -8.51
C SER A 587 -3.10 3.60 -7.63
N THR A 588 -3.19 3.39 -6.32
CA THR A 588 -2.54 4.26 -5.33
C THR A 588 -2.71 5.75 -5.66
N PRO A 589 -3.94 6.26 -5.80
CA PRO A 589 -4.20 7.66 -6.12
C PRO A 589 -3.73 8.53 -4.94
N TRP A 590 -3.05 9.66 -5.24
CA TRP A 590 -2.37 10.43 -4.21
C TRP A 590 -2.98 11.81 -3.95
N GLY A 591 -3.38 12.52 -4.98
CA GLY A 591 -3.90 13.87 -4.84
C GLY A 591 -5.14 14.12 -5.69
N LEU A 592 -6.00 15.03 -5.25
CA LEU A 592 -7.18 15.44 -6.02
C LEU A 592 -7.45 16.94 -5.89
N ARG A 593 -8.18 17.48 -6.88
CA ARG A 593 -8.83 18.80 -6.84
C ARG A 593 -10.14 18.77 -7.63
N VAL A 594 -11.05 19.64 -7.23
CA VAL A 594 -12.34 19.88 -7.92
C VAL A 594 -12.37 21.32 -8.40
N ASP A 595 -12.64 21.51 -9.69
CA ASP A 595 -12.74 22.84 -10.28
C ASP A 595 -14.16 23.44 -10.16
N ALA A 596 -14.31 24.69 -10.60
CA ALA A 596 -15.57 25.42 -10.54
C ALA A 596 -16.71 24.77 -11.36
N ASN A 597 -16.38 23.89 -12.31
CA ASN A 597 -17.34 23.15 -13.15
C ASN A 597 -17.63 21.74 -12.59
N ARG A 598 -17.20 21.45 -11.37
CA ARG A 598 -17.30 20.13 -10.73
C ARG A 598 -16.55 19.02 -11.48
N ARG A 599 -15.50 19.36 -12.22
CA ARG A 599 -14.56 18.38 -12.74
C ARG A 599 -13.59 18.01 -11.65
N VAL A 600 -13.42 16.71 -11.43
CA VAL A 600 -12.50 16.17 -10.42
C VAL A 600 -11.22 15.72 -11.11
N TRP A 601 -10.12 16.32 -10.72
CA TRP A 601 -8.79 15.99 -11.22
C TRP A 601 -8.06 15.14 -10.18
N ILE A 602 -7.58 13.94 -10.58
CA ILE A 602 -6.95 12.96 -9.69
C ILE A 602 -5.56 12.62 -10.21
N ALA A 603 -4.57 12.71 -9.32
CA ALA A 603 -3.25 12.13 -9.54
C ALA A 603 -3.31 10.61 -9.30
N ASP A 604 -3.54 9.85 -10.34
CA ASP A 604 -3.56 8.37 -10.33
C ASP A 604 -2.12 7.85 -10.43
N THR A 605 -1.42 7.97 -9.31
CA THR A 605 0.03 7.85 -9.17
C THR A 605 0.57 6.51 -9.66
N GLY A 606 -0.01 5.41 -9.21
CA GLY A 606 0.42 4.07 -9.60
C GLY A 606 0.15 3.73 -11.06
N ASN A 607 -0.81 4.42 -11.70
CA ASN A 607 -1.09 4.32 -13.14
C ASN A 607 -0.34 5.38 -13.96
N ARG A 608 0.42 6.28 -13.32
CA ARG A 608 1.22 7.36 -13.97
C ARG A 608 0.39 8.25 -14.89
N ARG A 609 -0.82 8.57 -14.49
CA ARG A 609 -1.76 9.36 -15.28
C ARG A 609 -2.48 10.40 -14.43
N ILE A 610 -2.99 11.43 -15.07
CA ILE A 610 -3.95 12.37 -14.50
C ILE A 610 -5.31 11.95 -15.00
N VAL A 611 -6.26 11.78 -14.10
CA VAL A 611 -7.63 11.43 -14.43
C VAL A 611 -8.53 12.65 -14.25
N GLU A 612 -9.39 12.89 -15.22
CA GLU A 612 -10.48 13.86 -15.17
C GLU A 612 -11.81 13.10 -15.11
N LEU A 613 -12.62 13.41 -14.09
CA LEU A 613 -13.99 12.94 -13.96
C LEU A 613 -14.95 14.13 -14.05
N GLN A 614 -16.02 14.00 -14.84
CA GLN A 614 -17.12 14.94 -14.84
C GLN A 614 -18.26 14.36 -14.01
N LEU A 615 -18.58 15.00 -12.89
CA LEU A 615 -19.72 14.64 -12.04
C LEU A 615 -20.99 15.41 -12.40
#